data_60fa6a6b7484a8aac0632a74e9b1ec78
#
_entry.id   60fa6a6b7484a8aac0632a74e9b1ec78
#
_cell.length_a   1.000
_cell.length_b   1.000
_cell.length_c   1.000
_cell.angle_alpha   90.00
_cell.angle_beta   90.00
_cell.angle_gamma   90.00
#
_symmetry.space_group_name_H-M   'P 1'
#
loop_
_entity.id
_entity.type
_entity.pdbx_description
1 polymer ?
#
loop_
_entity_poly.entity_id
_entity_poly.type
_entity_poly.pdbx_seq_one_letter_code
_entity_poly.pdbx_strand_id
1 'polypeptide(L)'
;QNYQVNWTYIDMDDEGVEVSQLEEKKVDIVHISPSHHYPTGIVMPISRRYELLGWASKGEGRYIIEDDYDSELRLGGKPIPTLQSIDISEKVIYMNTFTKTLASTVRISYMIQPRPLLERFYQKLSFYSCTVSNFEQYTLDLFIKEGYFEKHINRLRNYYQNKKNGFLSAIWDSGLHKCVEISGEEAGVHF
;
A
#
# COMPACT_ATOMS: atom_id res chain seq x y z
N GLN A 1 12.29 -17.07 0.92
CA GLN A 1 13.14 -18.26 1.15
C GLN A 1 13.47 -18.98 -0.16
N ASN A 2 12.52 -19.06 -1.13
CA ASN A 2 12.73 -19.79 -2.38
C ASN A 2 13.83 -19.21 -3.30
N TYR A 3 14.22 -17.95 -3.10
CA TYR A 3 15.19 -17.25 -3.94
C TYR A 3 16.51 -16.95 -3.20
N GLN A 4 16.77 -17.60 -2.07
CA GLN A 4 17.99 -17.41 -1.25
C GLN A 4 18.21 -15.94 -0.81
N VAL A 5 17.14 -15.19 -0.63
CA VAL A 5 17.18 -13.82 -0.12
C VAL A 5 17.30 -13.87 1.40
N ASN A 6 18.28 -13.18 1.95
CA ASN A 6 18.35 -12.95 3.39
C ASN A 6 17.24 -11.96 3.78
N TRP A 7 16.55 -12.25 4.87
CA TRP A 7 15.49 -11.37 5.37
C TRP A 7 15.62 -11.15 6.87
N THR A 8 15.17 -10.02 7.33
CA THR A 8 15.10 -9.66 8.75
C THR A 8 13.86 -8.82 9.00
N TYR A 9 13.38 -8.82 10.24
CA TYR A 9 12.33 -7.91 10.67
C TYR A 9 12.92 -6.59 11.12
N ILE A 10 12.17 -5.52 10.86
CA ILE A 10 12.43 -4.17 11.35
C ILE A 10 11.29 -3.84 12.31
N ASP A 11 11.60 -3.31 13.48
CA ASP A 11 10.62 -2.91 14.46
C ASP A 11 9.84 -1.68 13.98
N MET A 12 8.67 -1.47 14.55
CA MET A 12 7.78 -0.36 14.26
C MET A 12 7.45 0.40 15.55
N ASP A 13 7.38 1.71 15.42
CA ASP A 13 6.79 2.61 16.40
C ASP A 13 5.38 3.08 15.96
N ASP A 14 4.82 4.07 16.63
CA ASP A 14 3.50 4.62 16.32
C ASP A 14 3.43 5.36 14.96
N GLU A 15 4.56 5.63 14.33
CA GLU A 15 4.66 6.26 13.01
C GLU A 15 5.02 5.27 11.89
N GLY A 16 5.27 4.00 12.21
CA GLY A 16 5.62 2.95 11.27
C GLY A 16 7.05 2.42 11.45
N VAL A 17 7.68 1.97 10.38
CA VAL A 17 9.01 1.33 10.44
C VAL A 17 10.08 2.27 11.00
N GLU A 18 10.92 1.76 11.91
CA GLU A 18 12.07 2.48 12.47
C GLU A 18 13.23 2.53 11.47
N VAL A 19 13.43 3.68 10.83
CA VAL A 19 14.40 3.84 9.74
C VAL A 19 15.85 3.65 10.20
N SER A 20 16.18 3.97 11.45
CA SER A 20 17.51 3.75 12.03
C SER A 20 17.96 2.29 11.94
N GLN A 21 17.04 1.35 12.18
CA GLN A 21 17.33 -0.08 12.12
C GLN A 21 17.66 -0.59 10.70
N LEU A 22 17.20 0.10 9.65
CA LEU A 22 17.54 -0.26 8.27
C LEU A 22 19.04 -0.10 8.00
N GLU A 23 19.67 0.92 8.59
CA GLU A 23 21.12 1.11 8.49
C GLU A 23 21.89 0.10 9.36
N GLU A 24 21.48 -0.08 10.60
CA GLU A 24 22.10 -1.01 11.56
C GLU A 24 22.11 -2.44 11.03
N LYS A 25 20.98 -2.89 10.49
CA LYS A 25 20.79 -4.25 9.94
C LYS A 25 21.27 -4.39 8.49
N LYS A 26 21.83 -3.32 7.91
CA LYS A 26 22.36 -3.29 6.52
C LYS A 26 21.34 -3.77 5.49
N VAL A 27 20.12 -3.24 5.57
CA VAL A 27 19.01 -3.60 4.68
C VAL A 27 19.24 -2.96 3.31
N ASP A 28 19.05 -3.73 2.24
CA ASP A 28 19.05 -3.23 0.86
C ASP A 28 17.65 -2.89 0.38
N ILE A 29 16.65 -3.71 0.74
CA ILE A 29 15.26 -3.54 0.29
C ILE A 29 14.33 -3.63 1.50
N VAL A 30 13.48 -2.63 1.67
CA VAL A 30 12.41 -2.64 2.68
C VAL A 30 11.05 -2.77 2.01
N HIS A 31 10.18 -3.66 2.55
CA HIS A 31 8.79 -3.83 2.10
C HIS A 31 7.86 -3.31 3.19
N ILE A 32 7.01 -2.35 2.84
CA ILE A 32 6.12 -1.63 3.77
C ILE A 32 4.77 -1.32 3.14
N SER A 33 3.75 -1.12 3.99
CA SER A 33 2.43 -0.64 3.60
C SER A 33 2.14 0.70 4.30
N PRO A 34 2.70 1.82 3.80
CA PRO A 34 2.73 3.09 4.54
C PRO A 34 1.36 3.79 4.58
N SER A 35 0.45 3.47 3.68
CA SER A 35 -0.88 4.05 3.62
C SER A 35 -1.82 3.45 4.65
N HIS A 36 -1.61 2.16 4.99
CA HIS A 36 -2.42 1.44 5.97
C HIS A 36 -1.72 0.12 6.35
N HIS A 37 -0.95 0.14 7.43
CA HIS A 37 -0.22 -1.05 7.84
C HIS A 37 -1.14 -2.12 8.45
N TYR A 38 -1.09 -3.33 7.91
CA TYR A 38 -1.82 -4.48 8.47
C TYR A 38 -0.91 -5.27 9.46
N PRO A 39 -1.39 -5.66 10.63
CA PRO A 39 -2.75 -5.46 11.17
C PRO A 39 -2.92 -4.22 12.07
N THR A 40 -1.90 -3.38 12.22
CA THR A 40 -1.85 -2.32 13.25
C THR A 40 -2.72 -1.10 12.93
N GLY A 41 -3.12 -0.90 11.66
CA GLY A 41 -3.84 0.30 11.23
C GLY A 41 -2.98 1.56 11.14
N ILE A 42 -1.68 1.49 11.41
CA ILE A 42 -0.78 2.64 11.38
C ILE A 42 -0.73 3.23 9.98
N VAL A 43 -0.88 4.55 9.92
CA VAL A 43 -0.68 5.37 8.71
C VAL A 43 0.61 6.15 8.86
N MET A 44 1.59 5.84 8.04
CA MET A 44 2.91 6.48 8.09
C MET A 44 2.80 7.97 7.75
N PRO A 45 3.22 8.89 8.65
CA PRO A 45 3.19 10.31 8.42
C PRO A 45 4.21 10.73 7.35
N ILE A 46 4.01 11.91 6.78
CA ILE A 46 4.86 12.43 5.71
C ILE A 46 6.32 12.61 6.15
N SER A 47 6.58 12.94 7.42
CA SER A 47 7.92 13.03 8.00
C SER A 47 8.69 11.73 7.85
N ARG A 48 8.09 10.60 8.26
CA ARG A 48 8.69 9.29 8.19
C ARG A 48 8.88 8.82 6.74
N ARG A 49 7.98 9.21 5.81
CA ARG A 49 8.13 8.95 4.38
C ARG A 49 9.39 9.63 3.81
N TYR A 50 9.64 10.88 4.17
CA TYR A 50 10.88 11.57 3.77
C TYR A 50 12.13 10.97 4.40
N GLU A 51 12.07 10.54 5.66
CA GLU A 51 13.18 9.85 6.32
C GLU A 51 13.56 8.56 5.56
N LEU A 52 12.56 7.75 5.20
CA LEU A 52 12.73 6.53 4.40
C LEU A 52 13.33 6.80 3.02
N LEU A 53 12.83 7.82 2.30
CA LEU A 53 13.39 8.24 1.02
C LEU A 53 14.83 8.71 1.17
N GLY A 54 15.13 9.44 2.25
CA GLY A 54 16.49 9.84 2.61
C GLY A 54 17.41 8.64 2.86
N TRP A 55 16.93 7.60 3.54
CA TRP A 55 17.67 6.35 3.70
C TRP A 55 17.93 5.66 2.35
N ALA A 56 16.92 5.53 1.50
CA ALA A 56 17.05 4.85 0.22
C ALA A 56 18.00 5.59 -0.74
N SER A 57 17.99 6.93 -0.74
CA SER A 57 18.83 7.75 -1.60
C SER A 57 20.33 7.66 -1.30
N LYS A 58 20.71 7.28 -0.07
CA LYS A 58 22.12 7.15 0.34
C LYS A 58 22.84 5.92 -0.21
N GLY A 59 22.13 4.94 -0.79
CA GLY A 59 22.74 3.71 -1.31
C GLY A 59 22.24 3.36 -2.71
N GLU A 60 23.15 3.03 -3.63
CA GLU A 60 22.78 2.66 -5.01
C GLU A 60 21.83 1.46 -5.06
N GLY A 61 22.10 0.43 -4.23
CA GLY A 61 21.31 -0.80 -4.18
C GLY A 61 20.08 -0.76 -3.28
N ARG A 62 19.78 0.37 -2.62
CA ARG A 62 18.65 0.48 -1.71
C ARG A 62 17.36 0.82 -2.45
N TYR A 63 16.29 0.10 -2.09
CA TYR A 63 14.95 0.30 -2.65
C TYR A 63 13.88 0.13 -1.59
N ILE A 64 12.73 0.77 -1.82
CA ILE A 64 11.52 0.65 -1.01
C ILE A 64 10.45 -0.01 -1.87
N ILE A 65 9.85 -1.09 -1.38
CA ILE A 65 8.62 -1.66 -1.96
C ILE A 65 7.46 -1.08 -1.17
N GLU A 66 6.70 -0.20 -1.80
CA GLU A 66 5.49 0.40 -1.25
C GLU A 66 4.29 -0.44 -1.69
N ASP A 67 3.71 -1.20 -0.75
CA ASP A 67 2.53 -2.03 -0.96
C ASP A 67 1.28 -1.25 -0.54
N ASP A 68 0.56 -0.72 -1.51
CA ASP A 68 -0.58 0.18 -1.33
C ASP A 68 -1.89 -0.51 -1.74
N TYR A 69 -2.34 -1.46 -0.94
CA TYR A 69 -3.39 -2.42 -1.30
C TYR A 69 -4.82 -1.92 -1.09
N ASP A 70 -5.07 -0.83 -0.37
CA ASP A 70 -6.43 -0.36 -0.03
C ASP A 70 -6.60 1.17 0.10
N SER A 71 -5.63 1.97 -0.35
CA SER A 71 -5.64 3.44 -0.22
C SER A 71 -6.84 4.11 -0.91
N GLU A 72 -7.38 3.51 -1.96
CA GLU A 72 -8.60 3.97 -2.62
C GLU A 72 -9.83 3.89 -1.68
N LEU A 73 -9.79 3.05 -0.65
CA LEU A 73 -10.88 2.87 0.31
C LEU A 73 -10.69 3.69 1.60
N ARG A 74 -9.81 4.69 1.59
CA ARG A 74 -9.64 5.60 2.70
C ARG A 74 -10.97 6.32 3.01
N LEU A 75 -11.41 6.23 4.27
CA LEU A 75 -12.72 6.71 4.72
C LEU A 75 -12.68 8.11 5.32
N GLY A 76 -11.50 8.61 5.69
CA GLY A 76 -11.35 9.93 6.34
C GLY A 76 -9.98 10.56 6.12
N GLY A 77 -9.79 11.76 6.67
CA GLY A 77 -8.54 12.49 6.64
C GLY A 77 -8.12 13.02 5.26
N LYS A 78 -7.04 13.82 5.24
CA LYS A 78 -6.44 14.27 3.97
C LYS A 78 -5.58 13.15 3.38
N PRO A 79 -5.61 12.93 2.07
CA PRO A 79 -4.70 12.00 1.41
C PRO A 79 -3.24 12.37 1.70
N ILE A 80 -2.45 11.39 2.10
CA ILE A 80 -0.99 11.56 2.23
C ILE A 80 -0.39 11.08 0.89
N PRO A 81 0.50 11.87 0.26
CA PRO A 81 1.16 11.46 -0.99
C PRO A 81 1.88 10.13 -0.81
N THR A 82 1.77 9.21 -1.78
CA THR A 82 2.53 7.96 -1.77
C THR A 82 4.03 8.24 -1.78
N LEU A 83 4.84 7.32 -1.28
CA LEU A 83 6.30 7.41 -1.40
C LEU A 83 6.71 7.55 -2.87
N GLN A 84 6.10 6.77 -3.74
CA GLN A 84 6.35 6.81 -5.18
C GLN A 84 6.07 8.20 -5.79
N SER A 85 5.00 8.89 -5.36
CA SER A 85 4.62 10.20 -5.91
C SER A 85 5.58 11.35 -5.51
N ILE A 86 6.34 11.18 -4.43
CA ILE A 86 7.31 12.17 -3.91
C ILE A 86 8.76 11.72 -4.08
N ASP A 87 8.99 10.56 -4.67
CA ASP A 87 10.32 9.99 -4.92
C ASP A 87 10.99 10.64 -6.14
N ILE A 88 11.99 11.47 -5.90
CA ILE A 88 12.81 12.09 -6.95
C ILE A 88 14.08 11.29 -7.27
N SER A 89 14.36 10.25 -6.48
CA SER A 89 15.61 9.46 -6.54
C SER A 89 15.46 8.11 -7.24
N GLU A 90 14.26 7.82 -7.74
CA GLU A 90 13.93 6.54 -8.41
C GLU A 90 14.25 5.31 -7.53
N LYS A 91 13.82 5.34 -6.27
CA LYS A 91 14.07 4.31 -5.25
C LYS A 91 12.83 3.52 -4.84
N VAL A 92 11.63 3.95 -5.26
CA VAL A 92 10.38 3.34 -4.83
C VAL A 92 9.80 2.44 -5.92
N ILE A 93 9.55 1.20 -5.57
CA ILE A 93 8.76 0.24 -6.33
C ILE A 93 7.36 0.28 -5.74
N TYR A 94 6.40 0.85 -6.45
CA TYR A 94 5.01 0.93 -6.01
C TYR A 94 4.21 -0.27 -6.50
N MET A 95 3.45 -0.88 -5.61
CA MET A 95 2.55 -2.00 -5.91
C MET A 95 1.14 -1.70 -5.44
N ASN A 96 0.16 -2.06 -6.25
CA ASN A 96 -1.25 -1.98 -5.88
C ASN A 96 -2.07 -3.11 -6.52
N THR A 97 -3.29 -3.33 -6.03
CA THR A 97 -4.17 -4.40 -6.47
C THR A 97 -5.62 -3.96 -6.62
N PHE A 98 -6.28 -4.41 -7.66
CA PHE A 98 -7.73 -4.22 -7.84
C PHE A 98 -8.59 -5.21 -7.04
N THR A 99 -7.97 -6.17 -6.35
CA THR A 99 -8.68 -7.21 -5.59
C THR A 99 -9.57 -6.63 -4.47
N LYS A 100 -9.08 -5.60 -3.77
CA LYS A 100 -9.83 -4.97 -2.67
C LYS A 100 -10.87 -3.97 -3.18
N THR A 101 -10.59 -3.34 -4.30
CA THR A 101 -11.40 -2.24 -4.84
C THR A 101 -12.47 -2.69 -5.82
N LEU A 102 -12.33 -3.86 -6.45
CA LEU A 102 -13.34 -4.42 -7.36
C LEU A 102 -14.03 -5.64 -6.76
N ALA A 103 -13.37 -6.78 -6.81
CA ALA A 103 -13.88 -8.03 -6.27
C ALA A 103 -12.73 -9.00 -5.99
N SER A 104 -12.91 -9.92 -5.03
CA SER A 104 -11.91 -10.92 -4.69
C SER A 104 -11.55 -11.86 -5.84
N THR A 105 -12.44 -11.99 -6.83
CA THR A 105 -12.24 -12.76 -8.06
C THR A 105 -11.38 -12.02 -9.08
N VAL A 106 -11.31 -10.70 -9.03
CA VAL A 106 -10.44 -9.89 -9.90
C VAL A 106 -9.02 -9.95 -9.34
N ARG A 107 -8.19 -10.76 -9.95
CA ARG A 107 -6.82 -11.04 -9.49
C ARG A 107 -5.79 -10.24 -10.28
N ILE A 108 -6.04 -8.93 -10.43
CA ILE A 108 -5.17 -8.02 -11.15
C ILE A 108 -4.43 -7.13 -10.16
N SER A 109 -3.12 -7.12 -10.25
CA SER A 109 -2.23 -6.21 -9.54
C SER A 109 -1.32 -5.52 -10.55
N TYR A 110 -0.80 -4.35 -10.19
CA TYR A 110 0.15 -3.63 -11.04
C TYR A 110 1.32 -3.13 -10.20
N MET A 111 2.42 -2.87 -10.89
CA MET A 111 3.66 -2.38 -10.29
C MET A 111 4.20 -1.22 -11.12
N ILE A 112 4.59 -0.15 -10.44
CA ILE A 112 5.33 0.97 -11.02
C ILE A 112 6.77 0.85 -10.56
N GLN A 113 7.69 0.67 -11.50
CA GLN A 113 9.10 0.47 -11.18
C GLN A 113 9.92 1.72 -11.55
N PRO A 114 10.99 2.01 -10.78
CA PRO A 114 12.02 2.95 -11.22
C PRO A 114 12.60 2.57 -12.60
N ARG A 115 12.90 3.57 -13.42
CA ARG A 115 13.41 3.32 -14.79
C ARG A 115 14.60 2.36 -14.85
N PRO A 116 15.65 2.48 -13.99
CA PRO A 116 16.78 1.56 -14.04
C PRO A 116 16.41 0.10 -13.75
N LEU A 117 15.40 -0.12 -12.87
CA LEU A 117 14.89 -1.47 -12.59
C LEU A 117 14.02 -1.99 -13.73
N LEU A 118 13.21 -1.14 -14.35
CA LEU A 118 12.36 -1.49 -15.48
C LEU A 118 13.20 -1.97 -16.67
N GLU A 119 14.30 -1.29 -16.98
CA GLU A 119 15.23 -1.71 -18.02
C GLU A 119 15.81 -3.11 -17.73
N ARG A 120 16.27 -3.35 -16.50
CA ARG A 120 16.77 -4.67 -16.06
C ARG A 120 15.68 -5.74 -16.09
N PHE A 121 14.45 -5.36 -15.75
CA PHE A 121 13.29 -6.25 -15.80
C PHE A 121 13.06 -6.75 -17.23
N TYR A 122 13.01 -5.85 -18.20
CA TYR A 122 12.83 -6.24 -19.60
C TYR A 122 14.01 -7.05 -20.15
N GLN A 123 15.23 -6.73 -19.77
CA GLN A 123 16.41 -7.50 -20.19
C GLN A 123 16.40 -8.94 -19.67
N LYS A 124 15.90 -9.15 -18.44
CA LYS A 124 16.00 -10.45 -17.79
C LYS A 124 14.71 -11.27 -17.83
N LEU A 125 13.55 -10.61 -17.88
CA LEU A 125 12.25 -11.22 -17.66
C LEU A 125 11.25 -11.02 -18.81
N SER A 126 11.66 -10.40 -19.94
CA SER A 126 10.80 -10.17 -21.10
C SER A 126 10.22 -11.43 -21.74
N PHE A 127 10.82 -12.60 -21.45
CA PHE A 127 10.31 -13.87 -21.91
C PHE A 127 9.10 -14.42 -21.11
N TYR A 128 8.78 -13.80 -19.95
CA TYR A 128 7.58 -14.13 -19.22
C TYR A 128 6.38 -13.40 -19.82
N SER A 129 5.33 -14.13 -20.12
CA SER A 129 4.05 -13.56 -20.52
C SER A 129 3.32 -12.98 -19.30
N CYS A 130 2.56 -11.91 -19.53
CA CYS A 130 1.65 -11.39 -18.51
C CYS A 130 0.60 -12.47 -18.18
N THR A 131 0.38 -12.74 -16.91
CA THR A 131 -0.60 -13.73 -16.43
C THR A 131 -2.04 -13.23 -16.49
N VAL A 132 -2.24 -11.93 -16.63
CA VAL A 132 -3.57 -11.30 -16.80
C VAL A 132 -3.96 -11.37 -18.26
N SER A 133 -5.12 -11.93 -18.57
CA SER A 133 -5.60 -12.04 -19.94
C SER A 133 -5.85 -10.68 -20.59
N ASN A 134 -5.66 -10.56 -21.89
CA ASN A 134 -5.93 -9.32 -22.63
C ASN A 134 -7.40 -8.87 -22.46
N PHE A 135 -8.32 -9.84 -22.40
CA PHE A 135 -9.75 -9.55 -22.19
C PHE A 135 -9.98 -8.81 -20.86
N GLU A 136 -9.37 -9.29 -19.77
CA GLU A 136 -9.47 -8.64 -18.47
C GLU A 136 -8.81 -7.26 -18.47
N GLN A 137 -7.64 -7.12 -19.10
CA GLN A 137 -6.94 -5.84 -19.21
C GLN A 137 -7.78 -4.81 -19.98
N TYR A 138 -8.34 -5.17 -21.16
CA TYR A 138 -9.20 -4.27 -21.92
C TYR A 138 -10.51 -3.93 -21.19
N THR A 139 -11.09 -4.90 -20.49
CA THR A 139 -12.31 -4.69 -19.70
C THR A 139 -12.03 -3.67 -18.58
N LEU A 140 -10.92 -3.83 -17.88
CA LEU A 140 -10.51 -2.91 -16.81
C LEU A 140 -10.20 -1.52 -17.37
N ASP A 141 -9.49 -1.43 -18.51
CA ASP A 141 -9.19 -0.17 -19.18
C ASP A 141 -10.47 0.61 -19.52
N LEU A 142 -11.46 -0.04 -20.13
CA LEU A 142 -12.76 0.58 -20.43
C LEU A 142 -13.51 0.98 -19.16
N PHE A 143 -13.49 0.13 -18.13
CA PHE A 143 -14.14 0.42 -16.85
C PHE A 143 -13.58 1.67 -16.17
N ILE A 144 -12.27 1.88 -16.27
CA ILE A 144 -11.59 3.07 -15.76
C ILE A 144 -11.89 4.28 -16.66
N LYS A 145 -11.70 4.17 -17.97
CA LYS A 145 -11.88 5.28 -18.93
C LYS A 145 -13.29 5.86 -18.94
N GLU A 146 -14.29 5.00 -18.82
CA GLU A 146 -15.70 5.41 -18.78
C GLU A 146 -16.14 5.96 -17.40
N GLY A 147 -15.21 6.05 -16.44
CA GLY A 147 -15.46 6.58 -15.09
C GLY A 147 -16.30 5.66 -14.19
N TYR A 148 -16.52 4.41 -14.59
CA TYR A 148 -17.25 3.43 -13.77
C TYR A 148 -16.46 3.05 -12.52
N PHE A 149 -15.14 2.96 -12.62
CA PHE A 149 -14.26 2.66 -11.49
C PHE A 149 -14.41 3.72 -10.40
N GLU A 150 -14.31 5.00 -10.73
CA GLU A 150 -14.45 6.09 -9.77
C GLU A 150 -15.83 6.09 -9.09
N LYS A 151 -16.89 5.92 -9.88
CA LYS A 151 -18.27 5.80 -9.34
C LYS A 151 -18.42 4.62 -8.41
N HIS A 152 -17.75 3.49 -8.72
CA HIS A 152 -17.75 2.30 -7.88
C HIS A 152 -17.01 2.54 -6.57
N ILE A 153 -15.80 3.12 -6.60
CA ILE A 153 -15.02 3.47 -5.40
C ILE A 153 -15.81 4.41 -4.48
N ASN A 154 -16.46 5.44 -5.03
CA ASN A 154 -17.26 6.37 -4.23
C ASN A 154 -18.44 5.65 -3.54
N ARG A 155 -19.11 4.70 -4.22
CA ARG A 155 -20.14 3.87 -3.59
C ARG A 155 -19.59 2.96 -2.49
N LEU A 156 -18.42 2.34 -2.70
CA LEU A 156 -17.76 1.51 -1.70
C LEU A 156 -17.36 2.33 -0.46
N ARG A 157 -16.77 3.51 -0.65
CA ARG A 157 -16.44 4.41 0.47
C ARG A 157 -17.66 4.74 1.32
N ASN A 158 -18.76 5.13 0.70
CA ASN A 158 -20.01 5.42 1.41
C ASN A 158 -20.55 4.18 2.14
N TYR A 159 -20.49 3.01 1.51
CA TYR A 159 -20.94 1.76 2.12
C TYR A 159 -20.09 1.41 3.35
N TYR A 160 -18.77 1.44 3.24
CA TYR A 160 -17.88 1.13 4.35
C TYR A 160 -17.94 2.18 5.45
N GLN A 161 -18.10 3.46 5.11
CA GLN A 161 -18.30 4.52 6.09
C GLN A 161 -19.55 4.26 6.95
N ASN A 162 -20.66 3.91 6.31
CA ASN A 162 -21.90 3.58 7.02
C ASN A 162 -21.75 2.34 7.89
N LYS A 163 -21.07 1.30 7.39
CA LYS A 163 -20.78 0.09 8.16
C LYS A 163 -19.91 0.39 9.38
N LYS A 164 -18.83 1.17 9.19
CA LYS A 164 -17.95 1.62 10.28
C LYS A 164 -18.76 2.37 11.35
N ASN A 165 -19.53 3.37 10.96
CA ASN A 165 -20.32 4.16 11.88
C ASN A 165 -21.30 3.29 12.67
N GLY A 166 -21.98 2.37 12.01
CA GLY A 166 -22.90 1.42 12.68
C GLY A 166 -22.18 0.49 13.67
N PHE A 167 -20.99 0.01 13.30
CA PHE A 167 -20.17 -0.84 14.18
C PHE A 167 -19.69 -0.07 15.41
N LEU A 168 -19.15 1.14 15.21
CA LEU A 168 -18.71 2.01 16.31
C LEU A 168 -19.87 2.34 17.26
N SER A 169 -21.06 2.71 16.73
CA SER A 169 -22.26 2.93 17.56
C SER A 169 -22.61 1.69 18.40
N ALA A 170 -22.57 0.51 17.80
CA ALA A 170 -22.87 -0.73 18.53
C ALA A 170 -21.85 -1.02 19.66
N ILE A 171 -20.57 -0.71 19.46
CA ILE A 171 -19.55 -0.79 20.51
C ILE A 171 -19.87 0.18 21.66
N TRP A 172 -20.25 1.41 21.35
CA TRP A 172 -20.60 2.41 22.37
C TRP A 172 -21.88 2.02 23.12
N ASP A 173 -22.93 1.60 22.44
CA ASP A 173 -24.21 1.24 23.00
C ASP A 173 -24.13 -0.02 23.89
N SER A 174 -23.25 -0.96 23.54
CA SER A 174 -23.01 -2.17 24.34
C SER A 174 -22.13 -1.96 25.59
N GLY A 175 -21.48 -0.79 25.69
CA GLY A 175 -20.53 -0.51 26.76
C GLY A 175 -19.15 -1.15 26.58
N LEU A 176 -18.89 -1.86 25.48
CA LEU A 176 -17.60 -2.48 25.16
C LEU A 176 -16.47 -1.47 25.00
N HIS A 177 -16.80 -0.21 24.66
CA HIS A 177 -15.81 0.88 24.58
C HIS A 177 -14.98 1.06 25.87
N LYS A 178 -15.43 0.53 27.00
CA LYS A 178 -14.69 0.56 28.29
C LYS A 178 -13.57 -0.50 28.35
N CYS A 179 -13.58 -1.48 27.47
CA CYS A 179 -12.70 -2.64 27.48
C CYS A 179 -11.83 -2.77 26.22
N VAL A 180 -12.08 -1.92 25.21
CA VAL A 180 -11.38 -1.96 23.93
C VAL A 180 -10.87 -0.58 23.56
N GLU A 181 -9.71 -0.53 22.94
CA GLU A 181 -9.14 0.65 22.31
C GLU A 181 -9.31 0.51 20.81
N ILE A 182 -9.78 1.56 20.15
CA ILE A 182 -10.00 1.58 18.70
C ILE A 182 -8.96 2.51 18.09
N SER A 183 -8.20 2.00 17.14
CA SER A 183 -7.15 2.75 16.43
C SER A 183 -7.23 2.49 14.93
N GLY A 184 -6.63 3.38 14.12
CA GLY A 184 -6.55 3.21 12.66
C GLY A 184 -7.87 3.42 11.91
N GLU A 185 -8.90 3.96 12.56
CA GLU A 185 -10.25 4.08 11.99
C GLU A 185 -10.39 5.01 10.77
N GLU A 186 -9.40 5.83 10.47
CA GLU A 186 -9.42 6.76 9.33
C GLU A 186 -8.89 6.15 8.02
N ALA A 187 -8.18 5.04 8.11
CA ALA A 187 -7.51 4.43 6.98
C ALA A 187 -8.11 3.07 6.61
N GLY A 188 -8.46 2.90 5.33
CA GLY A 188 -8.87 1.61 4.80
C GLY A 188 -10.18 1.03 5.38
N VAL A 189 -10.28 -0.30 5.34
CA VAL A 189 -11.50 -1.05 5.71
C VAL A 189 -11.33 -1.94 6.94
N HIS A 190 -10.23 -1.83 7.66
CA HIS A 190 -9.99 -2.50 8.95
C HIS A 190 -9.43 -1.50 9.96
N PHE A 191 -9.70 -1.72 11.23
CA PHE A 191 -9.30 -0.88 12.34
C PHE A 191 -9.44 -1.68 13.67
#